data_d7b25f67b9b1fa2cfb32907af67ecc6f
#
_entry.id   d7b25f67b9b1fa2cfb32907af67ecc6f
#
_cell.length_a   1.000
_cell.length_b   1.000
_cell.length_c   1.000
_cell.angle_alpha   90.00
_cell.angle_beta   90.00
_cell.angle_gamma   90.00
#
_symmetry.space_group_name_H-M   'P 1'
#
loop_
_entity.id
_entity.type
_entity.pdbx_description
1 polymer ?
#
loop_
_entity_poly.entity_id
_entity_poly.type
_entity_poly.pdbx_seq_one_letter_code
_entity_poly.pdbx_strand_id
1 'polypeptide(L)'
;MQQFKLNASGPNTLEYKIGEIFGEIKNKIFSGYNLREIIDHTDTLNFRSQTEKHELSHLYEAKIKNMGNAGRNGGEHYTPRPLIRAMIAVVQPKIGETIYDGACGSAGFLCEAFDYLRPLASKAADLKTLQEKTFYGQEKKSLAYVIAIMNLILHGIEAPNIVHTNTLAENIADIQEKDRHNIILANPPFGGKERKEVQQNFLIKVANTAI
;
A
#
# COMPACT_ATOMS: atom_id res chain seq x y z
N MET A 1 -4.04 21.62 -3.16
CA MET A 1 -3.80 20.18 -3.42
C MET A 1 -3.00 19.95 -4.71
N GLN A 2 -3.42 20.45 -5.87
CA GLN A 2 -2.58 20.39 -7.10
C GLN A 2 -1.19 21.03 -6.90
N GLN A 3 -1.07 22.02 -6.02
CA GLN A 3 0.17 22.72 -5.73
C GLN A 3 1.26 21.81 -5.11
N PHE A 4 0.87 20.79 -4.34
CA PHE A 4 1.82 19.82 -3.81
C PHE A 4 2.48 18.99 -4.92
N LYS A 5 1.72 18.54 -5.93
CA LYS A 5 2.30 17.85 -7.10
C LYS A 5 3.19 18.76 -7.94
N LEU A 6 2.80 20.03 -8.10
CA LEU A 6 3.57 21.01 -8.89
C LEU A 6 4.90 21.40 -8.23
N ASN A 7 4.94 21.39 -6.90
CA ASN A 7 6.14 21.75 -6.13
C ASN A 7 7.04 20.53 -5.84
N ALA A 8 6.58 19.33 -6.17
CA ALA A 8 7.35 18.11 -5.93
C ALA A 8 8.52 17.99 -6.91
N SER A 9 9.70 17.65 -6.42
CA SER A 9 10.90 17.44 -7.23
C SER A 9 10.90 16.12 -8.02
N GLY A 10 9.88 15.26 -7.81
CA GLY A 10 9.71 14.00 -8.53
C GLY A 10 8.61 13.12 -7.97
N PRO A 11 8.23 12.03 -8.68
CA PRO A 11 7.11 11.16 -8.30
C PRO A 11 7.35 10.36 -7.01
N ASN A 12 8.59 10.22 -6.58
CA ASN A 12 8.97 9.48 -5.37
C ASN A 12 9.16 10.39 -4.15
N THR A 13 8.63 11.62 -4.19
CA THR A 13 8.67 12.54 -3.04
C THR A 13 7.37 12.47 -2.23
N LEU A 14 7.46 12.79 -0.95
CA LEU A 14 6.31 12.82 -0.05
C LEU A 14 5.24 13.82 -0.54
N GLU A 15 5.67 14.98 -1.02
CA GLU A 15 4.77 16.02 -1.57
C GLU A 15 3.97 15.50 -2.77
N TYR A 16 4.63 14.77 -3.67
CA TYR A 16 3.96 14.17 -4.82
C TYR A 16 2.90 13.15 -4.36
N LYS A 17 3.26 12.25 -3.44
CA LYS A 17 2.36 11.23 -2.90
C LYS A 17 1.17 11.84 -2.13
N ILE A 18 1.40 12.88 -1.34
CA ILE A 18 0.32 13.64 -0.70
C ILE A 18 -0.62 14.22 -1.75
N GLY A 19 -0.09 14.80 -2.81
CA GLY A 19 -0.90 15.34 -3.92
C GLY A 19 -1.72 14.26 -4.64
N GLU A 20 -1.23 13.04 -4.75
CA GLU A 20 -1.98 11.90 -5.30
C GLU A 20 -3.11 11.46 -4.38
N ILE A 21 -2.82 11.24 -3.08
CA ILE A 21 -3.81 10.85 -2.08
C ILE A 21 -4.98 11.81 -2.08
N PHE A 22 -4.72 13.10 -1.99
CA PHE A 22 -5.77 14.11 -1.96
C PHE A 22 -6.46 14.33 -3.31
N GLY A 23 -5.83 13.93 -4.42
CA GLY A 23 -6.47 13.92 -5.74
C GLY A 23 -7.59 12.88 -5.84
N GLU A 24 -7.44 11.75 -5.16
CA GLU A 24 -8.43 10.66 -5.12
C GLU A 24 -9.55 10.92 -4.09
N ILE A 25 -9.29 11.73 -3.06
CA ILE A 25 -10.25 12.00 -1.99
C ILE A 25 -11.25 13.08 -2.43
N LYS A 26 -12.53 12.72 -2.43
CA LYS A 26 -13.65 13.66 -2.64
C LYS A 26 -14.37 13.90 -1.32
N ASN A 27 -14.56 15.17 -0.98
CA ASN A 27 -15.39 15.52 0.16
C ASN A 27 -16.85 15.09 -0.07
N LYS A 28 -17.36 14.25 0.84
CA LYS A 28 -18.75 13.78 0.87
C LYS A 28 -19.53 14.33 2.06
N ILE A 29 -18.94 15.24 2.83
CA ILE A 29 -19.58 15.86 4.00
C ILE A 29 -20.31 17.10 3.53
N PHE A 30 -21.65 17.02 3.49
CA PHE A 30 -22.50 18.13 3.02
C PHE A 30 -22.71 19.23 4.09
N SER A 31 -22.61 18.88 5.37
CA SER A 31 -22.77 19.83 6.47
C SER A 31 -21.44 20.53 6.77
N GLY A 32 -21.42 21.87 6.64
CA GLY A 32 -20.28 22.69 7.02
C GLY A 32 -19.95 22.60 8.52
N TYR A 33 -20.97 22.44 9.37
CA TYR A 33 -20.78 22.24 10.82
C TYR A 33 -20.06 20.94 11.13
N ASN A 34 -20.50 19.83 10.53
CA ASN A 34 -19.86 18.52 10.72
C ASN A 34 -18.43 18.52 10.18
N LEU A 35 -18.20 19.18 9.04
CA LEU A 35 -16.85 19.30 8.48
C LEU A 35 -15.94 20.09 9.41
N ARG A 36 -16.41 21.17 9.97
CA ARG A 36 -15.67 21.99 10.94
C ARG A 36 -15.34 21.18 12.20
N GLU A 37 -16.32 20.49 12.77
CA GLU A 37 -16.14 19.65 13.95
C GLU A 37 -15.06 18.57 13.73
N ILE A 38 -15.05 17.93 12.54
CA ILE A 38 -14.02 16.95 12.17
C ILE A 38 -12.66 17.62 12.07
N ILE A 39 -12.54 18.80 11.46
CA ILE A 39 -11.28 19.54 11.35
C ILE A 39 -10.78 19.92 12.74
N ASP A 40 -11.63 20.52 13.57
CA ASP A 40 -11.28 20.95 14.92
C ASP A 40 -10.81 19.74 15.77
N HIS A 41 -11.48 18.59 15.63
CA HIS A 41 -11.06 17.36 16.30
C HIS A 41 -9.72 16.81 15.75
N THR A 42 -9.53 16.89 14.45
CA THR A 42 -8.27 16.45 13.82
C THR A 42 -7.08 17.32 14.24
N ASP A 43 -7.28 18.62 14.39
CA ASP A 43 -6.25 19.55 14.84
C ASP A 43 -5.78 19.29 16.29
N THR A 44 -6.58 18.60 17.10
CA THR A 44 -6.17 18.17 18.45
C THR A 44 -5.26 16.96 18.45
N LEU A 45 -5.18 16.21 17.33
CA LEU A 45 -4.34 15.03 17.23
C LEU A 45 -2.87 15.42 17.08
N ASN A 46 -2.02 14.74 17.81
CA ASN A 46 -0.58 14.96 17.75
C ASN A 46 0.10 13.78 17.03
N PHE A 47 0.87 14.07 15.97
CA PHE A 47 1.54 13.06 15.15
C PHE A 47 3.06 13.23 15.14
N ARG A 48 3.61 13.86 16.17
CA ARG A 48 5.02 14.26 16.19
C ARG A 48 5.95 13.15 16.64
N SER A 49 5.52 12.28 17.55
CA SER A 49 6.34 11.18 18.04
C SER A 49 6.14 9.90 17.22
N GLN A 50 7.16 9.06 17.19
CA GLN A 50 7.09 7.75 16.52
C GLN A 50 6.09 6.81 17.24
N THR A 51 5.98 6.93 18.56
CA THR A 51 5.02 6.17 19.36
C THR A 51 3.59 6.50 18.99
N GLU A 52 3.25 7.79 18.88
CA GLU A 52 1.91 8.23 18.48
C GLU A 52 1.56 7.77 17.05
N LYS A 53 2.52 7.82 16.12
CA LYS A 53 2.34 7.29 14.76
C LYS A 53 2.06 5.79 14.77
N HIS A 54 2.73 5.04 15.61
CA HIS A 54 2.55 3.60 15.74
C HIS A 54 1.18 3.25 16.35
N GLU A 55 0.77 3.95 17.40
CA GLU A 55 -0.57 3.79 17.99
C GLU A 55 -1.67 4.12 16.96
N LEU A 56 -1.50 5.19 16.19
CA LEU A 56 -2.42 5.55 15.11
C LEU A 56 -2.47 4.48 14.02
N SER A 57 -1.34 3.86 13.69
CA SER A 57 -1.28 2.75 12.75
C SER A 57 -2.15 1.58 13.22
N HIS A 58 -2.07 1.20 14.49
CA HIS A 58 -2.91 0.14 15.05
C HIS A 58 -4.40 0.48 15.02
N LEU A 59 -4.78 1.72 15.36
CA LEU A 59 -6.17 2.18 15.28
C LEU A 59 -6.67 2.17 13.83
N TYR A 60 -5.83 2.59 12.90
CA TYR A 60 -6.12 2.60 11.48
C TYR A 60 -6.33 1.19 10.93
N GLU A 61 -5.45 0.25 11.28
CA GLU A 61 -5.59 -1.15 10.90
C GLU A 61 -6.84 -1.81 11.47
N ALA A 62 -7.17 -1.54 12.74
CA ALA A 62 -8.41 -2.02 13.34
C ALA A 62 -9.65 -1.51 12.59
N LYS A 63 -9.62 -0.25 12.14
CA LYS A 63 -10.66 0.34 11.32
C LYS A 63 -10.78 -0.33 9.95
N ILE A 64 -9.66 -0.56 9.27
CA ILE A 64 -9.59 -1.24 7.97
C ILE A 64 -10.15 -2.66 8.07
N LYS A 65 -9.74 -3.42 9.09
CA LYS A 65 -10.24 -4.76 9.35
C LYS A 65 -11.78 -4.79 9.47
N ASN A 66 -12.35 -3.80 10.17
CA ASN A 66 -13.79 -3.69 10.33
C ASN A 66 -14.49 -3.23 9.03
N MET A 67 -13.85 -2.40 8.22
CA MET A 67 -14.39 -1.99 6.91
C MET A 67 -14.41 -3.14 5.90
N GLY A 68 -13.39 -4.00 5.90
CA GLY A 68 -13.33 -5.18 5.03
C GLY A 68 -14.45 -6.19 5.30
N ASN A 69 -14.95 -6.26 6.53
CA ASN A 69 -16.04 -7.14 6.92
C ASN A 69 -17.44 -6.59 6.63
N ALA A 70 -17.58 -5.29 6.32
CA ALA A 70 -18.88 -4.60 6.22
C ALA A 70 -19.42 -4.47 4.78
N GLY A 71 -18.72 -4.90 3.76
CA GLY A 71 -19.06 -4.65 2.36
C GLY A 71 -19.68 -5.81 1.60
N ARG A 72 -20.81 -5.55 0.90
CA ARG A 72 -21.49 -6.47 -0.05
C ARG A 72 -20.66 -6.87 -1.29
N ASN A 73 -19.47 -6.36 -1.47
CA ASN A 73 -18.60 -6.63 -2.61
C ASN A 73 -17.39 -7.44 -2.16
N GLY A 74 -17.54 -8.75 -2.12
CA GLY A 74 -16.55 -9.81 -2.03
C GLY A 74 -15.25 -9.40 -1.30
N GLY A 75 -15.18 -9.76 -0.02
CA GLY A 75 -14.11 -9.53 0.92
C GLY A 75 -12.77 -9.08 0.36
N GLU A 76 -12.42 -7.83 0.62
CA GLU A 76 -11.02 -7.47 0.65
C GLU A 76 -10.43 -8.25 1.82
N HIS A 77 -9.77 -9.35 1.51
CA HIS A 77 -9.25 -10.27 2.50
C HIS A 77 -8.08 -9.60 3.20
N TYR A 78 -8.35 -9.06 4.39
CA TYR A 78 -7.30 -8.63 5.28
C TYR A 78 -6.49 -9.85 5.70
N THR A 79 -5.21 -9.88 5.33
CA THR A 79 -4.32 -10.96 5.76
C THR A 79 -3.93 -10.75 7.22
N PRO A 80 -4.21 -11.71 8.12
CA PRO A 80 -3.88 -11.58 9.53
C PRO A 80 -2.39 -11.37 9.76
N ARG A 81 -2.03 -10.36 10.54
CA ARG A 81 -0.63 -10.02 10.83
C ARG A 81 0.22 -11.19 11.33
N PRO A 82 -0.26 -12.07 12.23
CA PRO A 82 0.51 -13.24 12.65
C PRO A 82 0.89 -14.17 11.49
N LEU A 83 0.01 -14.32 10.49
CA LEU A 83 0.31 -15.12 9.31
C LEU A 83 1.40 -14.45 8.45
N ILE A 84 1.29 -13.13 8.22
CA ILE A 84 2.31 -12.37 7.49
C ILE A 84 3.67 -12.50 8.17
N ARG A 85 3.74 -12.33 9.49
CA ARG A 85 4.97 -12.48 10.28
C ARG A 85 5.56 -13.86 10.15
N ALA A 86 4.74 -14.91 10.17
CA ALA A 86 5.20 -16.28 9.96
C ALA A 86 5.81 -16.46 8.56
N MET A 87 5.17 -15.91 7.52
CA MET A 87 5.70 -15.95 6.14
C MET A 87 7.03 -15.21 6.03
N ILE A 88 7.15 -14.02 6.61
CA ILE A 88 8.38 -13.23 6.62
C ILE A 88 9.50 -13.97 7.38
N ALA A 89 9.18 -14.61 8.50
CA ALA A 89 10.15 -15.41 9.27
C ALA A 89 10.67 -16.62 8.50
N VAL A 90 9.87 -17.18 7.59
CA VAL A 90 10.29 -18.27 6.69
C VAL A 90 11.14 -17.74 5.53
N VAL A 91 10.70 -16.64 4.90
CA VAL A 91 11.38 -16.04 3.74
C VAL A 91 12.70 -15.39 4.14
N GLN A 92 12.78 -14.80 5.33
CA GLN A 92 13.96 -14.11 5.88
C GLN A 92 14.57 -13.09 4.90
N PRO A 93 13.81 -12.05 4.49
CA PRO A 93 14.32 -11.04 3.57
C PRO A 93 15.56 -10.35 4.13
N LYS A 94 16.44 -9.89 3.23
CA LYS A 94 17.70 -9.22 3.58
C LYS A 94 17.69 -7.78 3.08
N ILE A 95 18.46 -6.92 3.73
CA ILE A 95 18.69 -5.55 3.27
C ILE A 95 19.39 -5.61 1.90
N GLY A 96 18.85 -4.87 0.93
CA GLY A 96 19.32 -4.87 -0.45
C GLY A 96 18.45 -5.71 -1.39
N GLU A 97 17.59 -6.60 -0.86
CA GLU A 97 16.59 -7.30 -1.66
C GLU A 97 15.35 -6.43 -1.88
N THR A 98 14.69 -6.60 -3.01
CA THR A 98 13.43 -5.95 -3.34
C THR A 98 12.25 -6.85 -3.01
N ILE A 99 11.23 -6.31 -2.38
CA ILE A 99 10.01 -6.99 -1.96
C ILE A 99 8.82 -6.38 -2.67
N TYR A 100 8.03 -7.20 -3.34
CA TYR A 100 6.89 -6.77 -4.14
C TYR A 100 5.59 -7.42 -3.68
N ASP A 101 4.53 -6.59 -3.67
CA ASP A 101 3.14 -7.02 -3.45
C ASP A 101 2.24 -6.44 -4.55
N GLY A 102 1.85 -7.28 -5.50
CA GLY A 102 1.03 -6.89 -6.66
C GLY A 102 -0.47 -6.74 -6.38
N ALA A 103 -0.92 -7.02 -5.16
CA ALA A 103 -2.30 -6.85 -4.71
C ALA A 103 -2.30 -6.36 -3.26
N CYS A 104 -1.61 -5.23 -3.02
CA CYS A 104 -1.12 -4.89 -1.70
C CYS A 104 -2.21 -4.50 -0.69
N GLY A 105 -3.44 -4.22 -1.13
CA GLY A 105 -4.52 -3.87 -0.21
C GLY A 105 -4.13 -2.74 0.73
N SER A 106 -4.04 -3.02 2.02
CA SER A 106 -3.54 -2.08 3.04
C SER A 106 -2.01 -2.08 3.20
N ALA A 107 -1.27 -2.70 2.31
CA ALA A 107 0.19 -2.89 2.35
C ALA A 107 0.69 -3.68 3.56
N GLY A 108 -0.11 -4.61 4.05
CA GLY A 108 0.22 -5.39 5.25
C GLY A 108 1.53 -6.16 5.17
N PHE A 109 1.80 -6.80 4.04
CA PHE A 109 3.06 -7.51 3.81
C PHE A 109 4.26 -6.58 3.82
N LEU A 110 4.15 -5.41 3.17
CA LEU A 110 5.23 -4.44 3.07
C LEU A 110 5.53 -3.79 4.42
N CYS A 111 4.49 -3.47 5.21
CA CYS A 111 4.64 -2.94 6.57
C CYS A 111 5.37 -3.92 7.48
N GLU A 112 4.94 -5.18 7.54
CA GLU A 112 5.57 -6.19 8.40
C GLU A 112 6.99 -6.54 7.92
N ALA A 113 7.25 -6.51 6.61
CA ALA A 113 8.59 -6.69 6.08
C ALA A 113 9.51 -5.52 6.45
N PHE A 114 9.00 -4.28 6.46
CA PHE A 114 9.74 -3.12 6.94
C PHE A 114 10.05 -3.24 8.42
N ASP A 115 9.08 -3.60 9.26
CA ASP A 115 9.27 -3.79 10.70
C ASP A 115 10.29 -4.90 11.01
N TYR A 116 10.34 -5.94 10.18
CA TYR A 116 11.33 -7.01 10.28
C TYR A 116 12.75 -6.53 9.90
N LEU A 117 12.88 -5.77 8.80
CA LEU A 117 14.18 -5.35 8.27
C LEU A 117 14.77 -4.13 8.99
N ARG A 118 13.94 -3.22 9.49
CA ARG A 118 14.39 -1.99 10.12
C ARG A 118 15.37 -2.19 11.29
N PRO A 119 15.15 -3.12 12.24
CA PRO A 119 16.13 -3.39 13.31
C PRO A 119 17.46 -3.94 12.80
N LEU A 120 17.51 -4.53 11.59
CA LEU A 120 18.72 -5.06 10.98
C LEU A 120 19.55 -3.98 10.28
N ALA A 121 18.97 -2.81 10.01
CA ALA A 121 19.64 -1.68 9.39
C ALA A 121 20.58 -0.99 10.38
N SER A 122 21.86 -1.27 10.28
CA SER A 122 22.89 -0.75 11.19
C SER A 122 23.58 0.52 10.69
N LYS A 123 23.45 0.84 9.40
CA LYS A 123 24.09 1.98 8.75
C LYS A 123 23.06 2.91 8.11
N ALA A 124 23.41 4.18 7.96
CA ALA A 124 22.57 5.15 7.26
C ALA A 124 22.27 4.73 5.80
N ALA A 125 23.21 4.05 5.14
CA ALA A 125 23.01 3.50 3.80
C ALA A 125 21.94 2.39 3.76
N ASP A 126 21.87 1.56 4.80
CA ASP A 126 20.85 0.51 4.94
C ASP A 126 19.46 1.14 5.08
N LEU A 127 19.33 2.14 5.95
CA LEU A 127 18.08 2.88 6.13
C LEU A 127 17.63 3.55 4.83
N LYS A 128 18.55 4.18 4.11
CA LYS A 128 18.25 4.76 2.79
C LYS A 128 17.77 3.71 1.81
N THR A 129 18.39 2.53 1.79
CA THR A 129 17.96 1.41 0.93
C THR A 129 16.54 0.97 1.27
N LEU A 130 16.22 0.81 2.56
CA LEU A 130 14.87 0.46 3.00
C LEU A 130 13.84 1.51 2.60
N GLN A 131 14.18 2.80 2.66
CA GLN A 131 13.27 3.89 2.29
C GLN A 131 13.00 3.98 0.79
N GLU A 132 14.00 3.74 -0.05
CA GLU A 132 13.93 4.10 -1.47
C GLU A 132 13.84 2.91 -2.43
N LYS A 133 14.36 1.73 -2.03
CA LYS A 133 14.67 0.65 -2.99
C LYS A 133 14.19 -0.75 -2.59
N THR A 134 13.50 -0.89 -1.48
CA THR A 134 13.15 -2.23 -0.96
C THR A 134 11.69 -2.59 -1.23
N PHE A 135 10.74 -1.68 -1.01
CA PHE A 135 9.31 -2.01 -0.98
C PHE A 135 8.59 -1.45 -2.19
N TYR A 136 7.92 -2.34 -2.93
CA TYR A 136 7.15 -2.01 -4.12
C TYR A 136 5.78 -2.67 -4.05
N GLY A 137 4.74 -1.97 -4.49
CA GLY A 137 3.40 -2.54 -4.51
C GLY A 137 2.52 -1.95 -5.58
N GLN A 138 1.47 -2.68 -5.91
CA GLN A 138 0.42 -2.22 -6.81
C GLN A 138 -0.95 -2.46 -6.17
N GLU A 139 -1.86 -1.51 -6.37
CA GLU A 139 -3.24 -1.61 -5.89
C GLU A 139 -4.20 -1.00 -6.91
N LYS A 140 -5.24 -1.76 -7.26
CA LYS A 140 -6.25 -1.37 -8.25
C LYS A 140 -7.32 -0.44 -7.70
N LYS A 141 -7.69 -0.60 -6.42
CA LYS A 141 -8.79 0.14 -5.80
C LYS A 141 -8.30 1.42 -5.18
N SER A 142 -8.86 2.57 -5.57
CA SER A 142 -8.45 3.90 -5.08
C SER A 142 -8.42 4.00 -3.56
N LEU A 143 -9.45 3.49 -2.86
CA LEU A 143 -9.48 3.56 -1.39
C LEU A 143 -8.38 2.70 -0.76
N ALA A 144 -8.17 1.47 -1.24
CA ALA A 144 -7.13 0.59 -0.72
C ALA A 144 -5.73 1.16 -1.00
N TYR A 145 -5.52 1.75 -2.19
CA TYR A 145 -4.30 2.48 -2.52
C TYR A 145 -3.97 3.60 -1.54
N VAL A 146 -4.96 4.47 -1.22
CA VAL A 146 -4.78 5.53 -0.22
C VAL A 146 -4.44 4.94 1.14
N ILE A 147 -5.15 3.89 1.53
CA ILE A 147 -4.92 3.16 2.78
C ILE A 147 -3.49 2.60 2.83
N ALA A 148 -3.02 1.95 1.76
CA ALA A 148 -1.68 1.40 1.67
C ALA A 148 -0.60 2.46 1.89
N ILE A 149 -0.70 3.59 1.19
CA ILE A 149 0.26 4.69 1.33
C ILE A 149 0.27 5.25 2.76
N MET A 150 -0.92 5.52 3.33
CA MET A 150 -1.03 6.01 4.70
C MET A 150 -0.44 5.05 5.71
N ASN A 151 -0.71 3.75 5.54
CA ASN A 151 -0.18 2.72 6.43
C ASN A 151 1.35 2.64 6.40
N LEU A 152 1.95 2.67 5.21
CA LEU A 152 3.40 2.68 5.04
C LEU A 152 4.06 3.93 5.64
N ILE A 153 3.44 5.11 5.46
CA ILE A 153 3.92 6.37 6.08
C ILE A 153 3.86 6.28 7.62
N LEU A 154 2.78 5.72 8.18
CA LEU A 154 2.65 5.54 9.62
C LEU A 154 3.68 4.55 10.20
N HIS A 155 4.09 3.54 9.42
CA HIS A 155 5.18 2.65 9.78
C HIS A 155 6.57 3.27 9.61
N GLY A 156 6.68 4.43 8.96
CA GLY A 156 7.93 5.19 8.83
C GLY A 156 8.60 5.12 7.46
N ILE A 157 7.89 4.66 6.42
CA ILE A 157 8.34 4.79 5.03
C ILE A 157 7.86 6.14 4.49
N GLU A 158 8.77 7.07 4.26
CA GLU A 158 8.43 8.46 3.94
C GLU A 158 7.82 8.63 2.53
N ALA A 159 8.31 7.88 1.55
CA ALA A 159 7.86 7.96 0.16
C ALA A 159 7.56 6.55 -0.40
N PRO A 160 6.41 5.94 -0.06
CA PRO A 160 6.07 4.60 -0.49
C PRO A 160 6.02 4.42 -2.01
N ASN A 161 6.65 3.37 -2.53
CA ASN A 161 6.61 3.01 -3.95
C ASN A 161 5.39 2.13 -4.25
N ILE A 162 4.21 2.68 -4.07
CA ILE A 162 2.94 2.04 -4.43
C ILE A 162 2.40 2.72 -5.68
N VAL A 163 1.98 1.91 -6.65
CA VAL A 163 1.39 2.38 -7.90
C VAL A 163 -0.10 2.05 -7.92
N HIS A 164 -0.93 3.05 -8.24
CA HIS A 164 -2.36 2.87 -8.42
C HIS A 164 -2.65 2.31 -9.83
N THR A 165 -2.65 0.99 -9.95
CA THR A 165 -2.86 0.31 -11.22
C THR A 165 -3.45 -1.09 -11.02
N ASN A 166 -3.96 -1.68 -12.10
CA ASN A 166 -4.33 -3.09 -12.12
C ASN A 166 -3.13 -3.93 -12.56
N THR A 167 -2.51 -4.65 -11.64
CA THR A 167 -1.36 -5.53 -11.90
C THR A 167 -1.61 -6.50 -13.06
N LEU A 168 -2.83 -6.97 -13.24
CA LEU A 168 -3.19 -7.90 -14.31
C LEU A 168 -3.32 -7.21 -15.69
N ALA A 169 -3.31 -5.88 -15.74
CA ALA A 169 -3.41 -5.13 -16.99
C ALA A 169 -2.08 -5.06 -17.76
N GLU A 170 -0.96 -5.34 -17.09
CA GLU A 170 0.35 -5.40 -17.74
C GLU A 170 0.51 -6.72 -18.49
N ASN A 171 1.03 -6.64 -19.72
CA ASN A 171 1.33 -7.84 -20.50
C ASN A 171 2.62 -8.49 -19.94
N ILE A 172 2.54 -9.76 -19.61
CA ILE A 172 3.69 -10.53 -19.10
C ILE A 172 4.88 -10.47 -20.06
N ALA A 173 4.64 -10.38 -21.37
CA ALA A 173 5.69 -10.30 -22.38
C ALA A 173 6.49 -8.98 -22.32
N ASP A 174 5.92 -7.93 -21.72
CA ASP A 174 6.57 -6.61 -21.60
C ASP A 174 7.40 -6.48 -20.33
N ILE A 175 7.29 -7.43 -19.39
CA ILE A 175 8.06 -7.44 -18.13
C ILE A 175 9.53 -7.75 -18.43
N GLN A 176 10.40 -6.79 -18.13
CA GLN A 176 11.84 -6.89 -18.32
C GLN A 176 12.55 -7.35 -17.03
N GLU A 177 13.83 -7.67 -17.13
CA GLU A 177 14.65 -8.06 -15.98
C GLU A 177 14.70 -6.99 -14.88
N LYS A 178 14.71 -5.72 -15.26
CA LYS A 178 14.68 -4.57 -14.33
C LYS A 178 13.39 -4.46 -13.51
N ASP A 179 12.31 -5.08 -13.99
CA ASP A 179 10.97 -5.04 -13.37
C ASP A 179 10.77 -6.23 -12.41
N ARG A 180 11.76 -7.11 -12.31
CA ARG A 180 11.72 -8.27 -11.43
C ARG A 180 12.15 -7.92 -10.02
N HIS A 181 11.55 -8.62 -9.06
CA HIS A 181 11.85 -8.47 -7.63
C HIS A 181 12.43 -9.75 -7.05
N ASN A 182 13.25 -9.61 -6.00
CA ASN A 182 13.86 -10.76 -5.32
C ASN A 182 12.81 -11.59 -4.58
N ILE A 183 11.81 -10.92 -3.99
CA ILE A 183 10.79 -11.53 -3.14
C ILE A 183 9.43 -11.01 -3.57
N ILE A 184 8.47 -11.93 -3.70
CA ILE A 184 7.05 -11.59 -3.90
C ILE A 184 6.28 -12.12 -2.69
N LEU A 185 5.60 -11.21 -1.99
CA LEU A 185 4.70 -11.51 -0.87
C LEU A 185 3.34 -10.90 -1.19
N ALA A 186 2.37 -11.72 -1.55
CA ALA A 186 1.06 -11.26 -1.95
C ALA A 186 -0.05 -12.23 -1.53
N ASN A 187 -1.22 -11.69 -1.25
CA ASN A 187 -2.46 -12.44 -1.08
C ASN A 187 -3.52 -11.86 -2.04
N PRO A 188 -3.52 -12.25 -3.31
CA PRO A 188 -4.46 -11.73 -4.29
C PRO A 188 -5.88 -12.18 -3.98
N PRO A 189 -6.92 -11.44 -4.44
CA PRO A 189 -8.31 -11.83 -4.25
C PRO A 189 -8.60 -13.19 -4.89
N PHE A 190 -9.41 -14.02 -4.21
CA PHE A 190 -9.69 -15.42 -4.62
C PHE A 190 -10.66 -15.54 -5.79
N GLY A 191 -11.01 -14.46 -6.44
CA GLY A 191 -11.88 -14.44 -7.60
C GLY A 191 -12.31 -13.03 -7.96
N GLY A 192 -12.86 -12.90 -9.15
CA GLY A 192 -13.32 -11.64 -9.71
C GLY A 192 -13.52 -11.77 -11.21
N LYS A 193 -14.27 -10.83 -11.80
CA LYS A 193 -14.38 -10.74 -13.25
C LYS A 193 -13.41 -9.66 -13.75
N GLU A 194 -12.40 -10.07 -14.48
CA GLU A 194 -11.57 -9.15 -15.23
C GLU A 194 -12.12 -8.90 -16.64
N ARG A 195 -11.79 -7.73 -17.20
CA ARG A 195 -12.16 -7.39 -18.57
C ARG A 195 -11.46 -8.32 -19.56
N LYS A 196 -12.10 -8.58 -20.71
CA LYS A 196 -11.55 -9.47 -21.73
C LYS A 196 -10.16 -9.04 -22.20
N GLU A 197 -9.89 -7.74 -22.26
CA GLU A 197 -8.59 -7.18 -22.63
C GLU A 197 -7.50 -7.60 -21.63
N VAL A 198 -7.81 -7.59 -20.33
CA VAL A 198 -6.90 -8.02 -19.27
C VAL A 198 -6.64 -9.53 -19.35
N GLN A 199 -7.67 -10.32 -19.65
CA GLN A 199 -7.54 -11.77 -19.79
C GLN A 199 -6.61 -12.18 -20.95
N GLN A 200 -6.46 -11.34 -21.96
CA GLN A 200 -5.57 -11.58 -23.11
C GLN A 200 -4.07 -11.49 -22.74
N ASN A 201 -3.74 -10.87 -21.61
CA ASN A 201 -2.36 -10.76 -21.13
C ASN A 201 -1.81 -12.10 -20.61
N PHE A 202 -2.65 -13.12 -20.47
CA PHE A 202 -2.25 -14.42 -19.93
C PHE A 202 -2.20 -15.49 -21.02
N LEU A 203 -1.13 -16.30 -21.00
CA LEU A 203 -0.85 -17.36 -21.99
C LEU A 203 -1.87 -18.49 -21.96
N ILE A 204 -2.56 -18.71 -20.85
CA ILE A 204 -3.59 -19.74 -20.71
C ILE A 204 -4.94 -19.03 -20.74
N LYS A 205 -5.76 -19.35 -21.75
CA LYS A 205 -7.19 -19.02 -21.71
C LYS A 205 -7.80 -19.80 -20.54
N VAL A 206 -7.79 -19.17 -19.37
CA VAL A 206 -8.53 -19.69 -18.22
C VAL A 206 -9.99 -19.69 -18.66
N ALA A 207 -10.59 -20.86 -18.71
CA ALA A 207 -12.01 -21.03 -18.99
C ALA A 207 -12.80 -20.07 -18.10
N ASN A 208 -13.89 -19.51 -18.61
CA ASN A 208 -14.77 -18.45 -18.11
C ASN A 208 -15.20 -18.48 -16.62
N THR A 209 -14.44 -19.09 -15.75
CA THR A 209 -14.71 -19.30 -14.34
C THR A 209 -13.57 -18.75 -13.54
N ALA A 210 -13.83 -17.63 -12.92
CA ALA A 210 -13.19 -17.11 -11.72
C ALA A 210 -11.64 -17.03 -11.75
N ILE A 211 -11.14 -15.85 -12.02
CA ILE A 211 -10.01 -15.31 -11.27
C ILE A 211 -10.57 -14.29 -10.29
#